data_adf754855182c8c6a92b80a2ff0ddd8b
#
_entry.id   adf754855182c8c6a92b80a2ff0ddd8b
#
_cell.length_a   1.000
_cell.length_b   1.000
_cell.length_c   1.000
_cell.angle_alpha   90.00
_cell.angle_beta   90.00
_cell.angle_gamma   90.00
#
_symmetry.space_group_name_H-M   'P 1'
#
loop_
_entity.id
_entity.type
_entity.pdbx_description
1 polymer ?
#
loop_
_entity_poly.entity_id
_entity_poly.type
_entity_poly.pdbx_seq_one_letter_code
_entity_poly.pdbx_strand_id
1 'polypeptide(L)'
;VSATAYCVQPSKPGPGTGNYTISKVGDGKTLAKVCYYGTKAAGDEGFFTEENGYGNLSAGAKFILVHLAASYANGSGDAFSGANSTAKNLAMKLYNYCVSQPEIPDVAMSFSDADVKAYVDGNSQRTKDITFKADKLQTITMKLPSGEKLHNLSTGTTSKAGASVEICGGTKFYLSAPLTQVSDVAQSWSSTMKGSITKDYSAYKITTGSDTQDL
;
A
#
# COMPACT_ATOMS: atom_id res chain seq x y z
N VAL A 1 -4.78 -8.90 4.62
CA VAL A 1 -4.53 -7.45 4.47
C VAL A 1 -5.87 -6.76 4.31
N SER A 2 -6.13 -5.71 5.10
CA SER A 2 -7.34 -4.88 4.96
C SER A 2 -6.97 -3.61 4.21
N ALA A 3 -7.77 -3.24 3.22
CA ALA A 3 -7.62 -2.01 2.47
C ALA A 3 -8.98 -1.29 2.39
N THR A 4 -8.94 0.04 2.30
CA THR A 4 -10.15 0.84 2.06
C THR A 4 -10.40 0.89 0.56
N ALA A 5 -11.62 0.57 0.15
CA ALA A 5 -12.09 0.75 -1.21
C ALA A 5 -13.19 1.81 -1.26
N TYR A 6 -13.30 2.53 -2.37
CA TYR A 6 -14.30 3.54 -2.59
C TYR A 6 -15.26 3.08 -3.69
N CYS A 7 -16.55 3.05 -3.40
CA CYS A 7 -17.54 2.82 -4.44
C CYS A 7 -17.49 3.93 -5.49
N VAL A 8 -17.63 3.60 -6.75
CA VAL A 8 -17.50 4.58 -7.84
C VAL A 8 -18.78 4.78 -8.67
N GLN A 9 -19.89 4.18 -8.24
CA GLN A 9 -21.20 4.28 -8.89
C GLN A 9 -22.30 4.47 -7.81
N PRO A 10 -22.40 5.64 -7.19
CA PRO A 10 -23.24 5.85 -6.00
C PRO A 10 -24.75 5.64 -6.20
N SER A 11 -25.25 5.59 -7.45
CA SER A 11 -26.64 5.26 -7.74
C SER A 11 -26.96 3.77 -7.62
N LYS A 12 -25.95 2.90 -7.57
CA LYS A 12 -26.15 1.45 -7.43
C LYS A 12 -25.98 1.01 -5.97
N PRO A 13 -26.61 -0.10 -5.55
CA PRO A 13 -26.38 -0.67 -4.24
C PRO A 13 -24.94 -1.16 -4.07
N GLY A 14 -24.41 -1.08 -2.86
CA GLY A 14 -23.08 -1.61 -2.53
C GLY A 14 -22.98 -3.12 -2.79
N PRO A 15 -21.80 -3.65 -3.12
CA PRO A 15 -21.60 -5.07 -3.28
C PRO A 15 -21.70 -5.79 -1.93
N GLY A 16 -22.19 -7.03 -1.97
CA GLY A 16 -22.16 -7.93 -0.83
C GLY A 16 -20.77 -8.52 -0.57
N THR A 17 -20.70 -9.46 0.36
CA THR A 17 -19.49 -10.26 0.57
C THR A 17 -19.30 -11.24 -0.59
N GLY A 18 -18.10 -11.32 -1.16
CA GLY A 18 -17.83 -12.21 -2.29
C GLY A 18 -16.40 -12.17 -2.79
N ASN A 19 -16.12 -12.93 -3.82
CA ASN A 19 -14.88 -12.91 -4.58
C ASN A 19 -15.11 -12.09 -5.84
N TYR A 20 -14.29 -11.07 -6.04
CA TYR A 20 -14.44 -10.13 -7.14
C TYR A 20 -13.17 -10.04 -7.98
N THR A 21 -13.32 -9.67 -9.24
CA THR A 21 -12.18 -9.45 -10.14
C THR A 21 -11.59 -8.07 -9.91
N ILE A 22 -10.26 -8.00 -9.78
CA ILE A 22 -9.51 -6.76 -9.65
C ILE A 22 -8.78 -6.49 -10.97
N SER A 23 -8.92 -5.30 -11.51
CA SER A 23 -8.21 -4.84 -12.69
C SER A 23 -7.61 -3.45 -12.50
N LYS A 24 -6.47 -3.19 -13.15
CA LYS A 24 -5.88 -1.85 -13.14
C LYS A 24 -6.73 -0.90 -13.98
N VAL A 25 -7.00 0.28 -13.45
CA VAL A 25 -7.70 1.35 -14.20
C VAL A 25 -6.71 2.01 -15.15
N GLY A 26 -6.89 1.85 -16.44
CA GLY A 26 -6.20 2.52 -17.55
C GLY A 26 -4.97 3.36 -17.21
N ASP A 27 -4.98 4.64 -17.56
CA ASP A 27 -3.96 5.59 -17.08
C ASP A 27 -4.23 6.08 -15.66
N GLY A 28 -5.41 5.79 -15.10
CA GLY A 28 -5.86 5.96 -13.69
C GLY A 28 -5.17 7.00 -12.79
N LYS A 29 -4.34 7.87 -13.36
CA LYS A 29 -3.49 8.81 -12.60
C LYS A 29 -4.31 9.77 -11.74
N THR A 30 -5.36 10.34 -12.31
CA THR A 30 -6.24 11.25 -11.58
C THR A 30 -6.95 10.54 -10.43
N LEU A 31 -7.50 9.36 -10.69
CA LEU A 31 -8.13 8.55 -9.66
C LEU A 31 -7.13 8.13 -8.58
N ALA A 32 -5.93 7.71 -8.98
CA ALA A 32 -4.87 7.37 -8.03
C ALA A 32 -4.49 8.56 -7.13
N LYS A 33 -4.35 9.78 -7.71
CA LYS A 33 -4.12 11.01 -6.93
C LYS A 33 -5.26 11.29 -5.95
N VAL A 34 -6.49 11.16 -6.37
CA VAL A 34 -7.65 11.39 -5.49
C VAL A 34 -7.69 10.36 -4.37
N CYS A 35 -7.47 9.09 -4.64
CA CYS A 35 -7.41 8.05 -3.59
C CYS A 35 -6.25 8.31 -2.63
N TYR A 36 -5.06 8.63 -3.13
CA TYR A 36 -3.87 8.85 -2.30
C TYR A 36 -3.99 10.12 -1.43
N TYR A 37 -4.17 11.26 -2.05
CA TYR A 37 -4.24 12.55 -1.34
C TYR A 37 -5.55 12.75 -0.60
N GLY A 38 -6.66 12.22 -1.11
CA GLY A 38 -7.95 12.27 -0.44
C GLY A 38 -7.96 11.44 0.86
N THR A 39 -7.36 10.25 0.84
CA THR A 39 -7.21 9.43 2.05
C THR A 39 -6.32 10.13 3.09
N LYS A 40 -5.22 10.77 2.66
CA LYS A 40 -4.37 11.57 3.56
C LYS A 40 -5.12 12.78 4.12
N ALA A 41 -5.86 13.49 3.28
CA ALA A 41 -6.69 14.62 3.72
C ALA A 41 -7.77 14.18 4.71
N ALA A 42 -8.37 13.00 4.54
CA ALA A 42 -9.32 12.41 5.49
C ALA A 42 -8.68 11.98 6.82
N GLY A 43 -7.36 11.70 6.81
CA GLY A 43 -6.55 11.55 8.02
C GLY A 43 -6.26 12.90 8.68
N ASP A 44 -5.05 13.09 9.17
CA ASP A 44 -4.71 14.26 10.01
C ASP A 44 -3.91 15.36 9.26
N GLU A 45 -3.92 15.39 7.93
CA GLU A 45 -3.12 16.36 7.18
C GLU A 45 -3.70 17.78 7.09
N GLY A 46 -4.72 18.09 7.91
CA GLY A 46 -5.20 19.46 8.11
C GLY A 46 -5.93 20.10 6.92
N PHE A 47 -6.34 19.33 5.92
CA PHE A 47 -7.08 19.86 4.78
C PHE A 47 -8.54 20.20 5.12
N PHE A 48 -9.18 19.38 5.96
CA PHE A 48 -10.58 19.58 6.38
C PHE A 48 -10.67 20.59 7.52
N THR A 49 -10.55 21.87 7.21
CA THR A 49 -10.58 23.00 8.15
C THR A 49 -11.74 23.93 7.87
N GLU A 50 -12.07 24.82 8.82
CA GLU A 50 -13.05 25.90 8.60
C GLU A 50 -12.59 26.83 7.48
N GLU A 51 -11.30 27.17 7.44
CA GLU A 51 -10.71 28.02 6.40
C GLU A 51 -10.93 27.45 5.00
N ASN A 52 -10.84 26.13 4.89
CA ASN A 52 -11.14 25.42 3.66
C ASN A 52 -12.65 25.17 3.45
N GLY A 53 -13.50 25.66 4.31
CA GLY A 53 -14.96 25.58 4.21
C GLY A 53 -15.56 24.26 4.69
N TYR A 54 -14.78 23.41 5.35
CA TYR A 54 -15.25 22.10 5.81
C TYR A 54 -15.79 22.10 7.24
N GLY A 55 -15.40 23.04 8.09
CA GLY A 55 -15.77 23.05 9.50
C GLY A 55 -15.37 21.75 10.24
N ASN A 56 -16.15 21.42 11.26
CA ASN A 56 -15.94 20.20 12.04
C ASN A 56 -16.67 19.01 11.42
N LEU A 57 -16.04 18.35 10.44
CA LEU A 57 -16.59 17.15 9.84
C LEU A 57 -16.24 15.89 10.64
N SER A 58 -17.23 15.00 10.81
CA SER A 58 -16.99 13.65 11.32
C SER A 58 -16.12 12.84 10.36
N ALA A 59 -15.45 11.79 10.85
CA ALA A 59 -14.66 10.87 10.01
C ALA A 59 -15.50 10.27 8.88
N GLY A 60 -16.78 9.93 9.16
CA GLY A 60 -17.71 9.43 8.14
C GLY A 60 -18.01 10.46 7.06
N ALA A 61 -18.20 11.73 7.42
CA ALA A 61 -18.43 12.80 6.45
C ALA A 61 -17.18 13.03 5.57
N LYS A 62 -15.99 13.04 6.16
CA LYS A 62 -14.71 13.12 5.40
C LYS A 62 -14.58 11.96 4.41
N PHE A 63 -14.88 10.73 4.85
CA PHE A 63 -14.86 9.55 3.98
C PHE A 63 -15.83 9.69 2.80
N ILE A 64 -17.05 10.16 3.05
CA ILE A 64 -18.05 10.39 1.98
C ILE A 64 -17.54 11.40 0.96
N LEU A 65 -16.90 12.49 1.39
CA LEU A 65 -16.34 13.47 0.46
C LEU A 65 -15.23 12.89 -0.42
N VAL A 66 -14.35 12.05 0.15
CA VAL A 66 -13.33 11.33 -0.63
C VAL A 66 -13.99 10.36 -1.62
N HIS A 67 -15.03 9.65 -1.20
CA HIS A 67 -15.80 8.75 -2.04
C HIS A 67 -16.42 9.48 -3.25
N LEU A 68 -17.08 10.61 -3.02
CA LEU A 68 -17.67 11.42 -4.11
C LEU A 68 -16.60 11.94 -5.08
N ALA A 69 -15.46 12.40 -4.55
CA ALA A 69 -14.33 12.85 -5.35
C ALA A 69 -13.72 11.71 -6.18
N ALA A 70 -13.59 10.51 -5.61
CA ALA A 70 -13.10 9.32 -6.31
C ALA A 70 -14.07 8.86 -7.41
N SER A 71 -15.39 8.86 -7.13
CA SER A 71 -16.41 8.57 -8.13
C SER A 71 -16.36 9.55 -9.32
N TYR A 72 -16.17 10.82 -9.04
CA TYR A 72 -16.01 11.84 -10.08
C TYR A 72 -14.70 11.63 -10.87
N ALA A 73 -13.59 11.36 -10.19
CA ALA A 73 -12.31 11.06 -10.83
C ALA A 73 -12.33 9.80 -11.71
N ASN A 74 -13.18 8.83 -11.36
CA ASN A 74 -13.43 7.63 -12.18
C ASN A 74 -14.27 7.93 -13.43
N GLY A 75 -14.81 9.13 -13.58
CA GLY A 75 -15.67 9.51 -14.71
C GLY A 75 -17.11 9.01 -14.58
N SER A 76 -17.58 8.68 -13.39
CA SER A 76 -18.95 8.23 -13.15
C SER A 76 -19.93 9.37 -13.39
N GLY A 77 -20.87 9.20 -14.32
CA GLY A 77 -21.90 10.21 -14.63
C GLY A 77 -22.84 10.50 -13.45
N ASP A 78 -22.93 9.58 -12.51
CA ASP A 78 -23.76 9.64 -11.30
C ASP A 78 -22.96 9.96 -10.03
N ALA A 79 -21.70 10.41 -10.16
CA ALA A 79 -20.75 10.62 -9.05
C ALA A 79 -21.33 11.41 -7.85
N PHE A 80 -22.28 12.30 -8.10
CA PHE A 80 -22.93 13.12 -7.06
C PHE A 80 -24.40 12.75 -6.84
N SER A 81 -24.82 11.58 -7.27
CA SER A 81 -26.20 11.11 -7.03
C SER A 81 -26.51 11.06 -5.53
N GLY A 82 -27.61 11.66 -5.11
CA GLY A 82 -28.01 11.76 -3.70
C GLY A 82 -27.24 12.81 -2.87
N ALA A 83 -26.20 13.43 -3.41
CA ALA A 83 -25.48 14.50 -2.73
C ALA A 83 -26.20 15.85 -2.88
N ASN A 84 -26.32 16.61 -1.77
CA ASN A 84 -26.78 17.99 -1.83
C ASN A 84 -25.68 18.91 -2.41
N SER A 85 -26.05 20.16 -2.73
CA SER A 85 -25.14 21.14 -3.35
C SER A 85 -23.91 21.41 -2.50
N THR A 86 -24.02 21.43 -1.17
CA THR A 86 -22.91 21.65 -0.25
C THR A 86 -21.92 20.49 -0.31
N ALA A 87 -22.40 19.25 -0.21
CA ALA A 87 -21.54 18.06 -0.31
C ALA A 87 -20.84 17.98 -1.69
N LYS A 88 -21.56 18.27 -2.77
CA LYS A 88 -20.99 18.35 -4.11
C LYS A 88 -19.88 19.40 -4.19
N ASN A 89 -20.09 20.61 -3.69
CA ASN A 89 -19.11 21.69 -3.73
C ASN A 89 -17.85 21.33 -2.91
N LEU A 90 -18.02 20.76 -1.70
CA LEU A 90 -16.92 20.32 -0.87
C LEU A 90 -16.14 19.17 -1.49
N ALA A 91 -16.82 18.18 -2.10
CA ALA A 91 -16.16 17.09 -2.80
C ALA A 91 -15.38 17.57 -4.04
N MET A 92 -15.92 18.53 -4.78
CA MET A 92 -15.22 19.15 -5.92
C MET A 92 -13.99 19.96 -5.46
N LYS A 93 -14.08 20.65 -4.32
CA LYS A 93 -12.94 21.36 -3.73
C LYS A 93 -11.83 20.37 -3.34
N LEU A 94 -12.19 19.24 -2.71
CA LEU A 94 -11.27 18.15 -2.39
C LEU A 94 -10.65 17.55 -3.66
N TYR A 95 -11.45 17.26 -4.67
CA TYR A 95 -10.98 16.77 -5.97
C TYR A 95 -9.91 17.70 -6.57
N ASN A 96 -10.22 19.00 -6.67
CA ASN A 96 -9.30 19.99 -7.22
C ASN A 96 -8.00 20.06 -6.40
N TYR A 97 -8.08 19.99 -5.09
CA TYR A 97 -6.90 19.90 -4.22
C TYR A 97 -6.06 18.67 -4.56
N CYS A 98 -6.66 17.48 -4.63
CA CYS A 98 -5.94 16.24 -4.91
C CYS A 98 -5.24 16.28 -6.29
N VAL A 99 -5.93 16.80 -7.30
CA VAL A 99 -5.40 16.88 -8.67
C VAL A 99 -4.26 17.90 -8.77
N SER A 100 -4.32 18.99 -8.01
CA SER A 100 -3.26 20.01 -7.99
C SER A 100 -1.99 19.58 -7.25
N GLN A 101 -2.05 18.49 -6.47
CA GLN A 101 -0.87 17.98 -5.77
C GLN A 101 0.18 17.44 -6.74
N PRO A 102 1.46 17.39 -6.35
CA PRO A 102 2.52 16.75 -7.12
C PRO A 102 2.17 15.32 -7.55
N GLU A 103 2.95 14.75 -8.45
CA GLU A 103 2.84 13.33 -8.73
C GLU A 103 3.01 12.54 -7.42
N ILE A 104 2.27 11.42 -7.30
CA ILE A 104 2.38 10.57 -6.12
C ILE A 104 3.84 10.12 -5.99
N PRO A 105 4.49 10.35 -4.84
CA PRO A 105 5.89 10.01 -4.69
C PRO A 105 6.12 8.52 -4.89
N ASP A 106 7.27 8.17 -5.45
CA ASP A 106 7.70 6.78 -5.55
C ASP A 106 7.64 6.09 -4.19
N VAL A 107 7.26 4.81 -4.21
CA VAL A 107 7.24 4.01 -2.99
C VAL A 107 8.66 3.91 -2.44
N ALA A 108 8.89 4.55 -1.29
CA ALA A 108 10.16 4.42 -0.59
C ALA A 108 10.26 3.02 0.02
N MET A 109 11.26 2.25 -0.41
CA MET A 109 11.57 0.95 0.16
C MET A 109 13.03 0.91 0.59
N SER A 110 13.28 0.45 1.79
CA SER A 110 14.62 0.30 2.34
C SER A 110 14.63 -0.79 3.41
N PHE A 111 15.82 -1.24 3.78
CA PHE A 111 16.01 -2.00 5.00
C PHE A 111 16.47 -1.06 6.13
N SER A 112 16.21 -1.46 7.38
CA SER A 112 16.66 -0.68 8.56
C SER A 112 18.18 -0.55 8.62
N ASP A 113 18.88 -1.49 8.01
CA ASP A 113 20.33 -1.52 7.90
C ASP A 113 20.71 -2.03 6.51
N ALA A 114 21.56 -1.32 5.81
CA ALA A 114 21.98 -1.65 4.45
C ALA A 114 23.24 -2.57 4.45
N ASP A 115 24.00 -2.55 5.53
CA ASP A 115 25.23 -3.34 5.68
C ASP A 115 25.17 -4.15 6.99
N VAL A 116 24.69 -5.38 6.88
CA VAL A 116 24.40 -6.24 8.03
C VAL A 116 25.47 -7.31 8.16
N LYS A 117 26.25 -7.25 9.23
CA LYS A 117 27.22 -8.29 9.57
C LYS A 117 26.56 -9.42 10.36
N ALA A 118 26.98 -10.64 10.05
CA ALA A 118 26.60 -11.81 10.84
C ALA A 118 27.52 -11.96 12.06
N TYR A 119 27.01 -12.55 13.10
CA TYR A 119 27.76 -12.97 14.32
C TYR A 119 27.39 -14.41 14.66
N VAL A 120 28.27 -15.07 15.45
CA VAL A 120 28.05 -16.44 15.90
C VAL A 120 26.93 -16.46 16.94
N ASP A 121 25.99 -17.35 16.79
CA ASP A 121 24.87 -17.58 17.70
C ASP A 121 24.69 -19.10 17.88
N GLY A 122 25.25 -19.65 18.95
CA GLY A 122 25.31 -21.10 19.19
C GLY A 122 26.06 -21.84 18.06
N ASN A 123 25.40 -22.79 17.42
CA ASN A 123 25.94 -23.59 16.32
C ASN A 123 25.68 -23.00 14.94
N SER A 124 25.26 -21.75 14.87
CA SER A 124 24.96 -21.02 13.64
C SER A 124 25.55 -19.61 13.67
N GLN A 125 25.53 -18.96 12.54
CA GLN A 125 25.75 -17.53 12.42
C GLN A 125 24.43 -16.85 12.04
N ARG A 126 24.20 -15.65 12.54
CA ARG A 126 23.00 -14.88 12.20
C ARG A 126 23.30 -13.39 12.08
N THR A 127 22.45 -12.67 11.35
CA THR A 127 22.45 -11.22 11.32
C THR A 127 21.78 -10.64 12.57
N LYS A 128 21.98 -9.36 12.84
CA LYS A 128 21.06 -8.58 13.67
C LYS A 128 19.68 -8.57 13.03
N ASP A 129 18.70 -8.14 13.80
CA ASP A 129 17.34 -7.96 13.30
C ASP A 129 17.30 -6.85 12.25
N ILE A 130 16.65 -7.13 11.16
CA ILE A 130 16.45 -6.24 10.03
C ILE A 130 14.96 -5.95 9.90
N THR A 131 14.58 -4.71 9.57
CA THR A 131 13.21 -4.36 9.27
C THR A 131 13.11 -3.92 7.81
N PHE A 132 12.19 -4.50 7.06
CA PHE A 132 11.84 -4.01 5.74
C PHE A 132 10.93 -2.79 5.88
N LYS A 133 11.48 -1.61 5.62
CA LYS A 133 10.80 -0.32 5.71
C LYS A 133 10.10 -0.05 4.39
N ALA A 134 8.80 -0.30 4.35
CA ALA A 134 7.91 -0.04 3.23
C ALA A 134 6.48 0.06 3.75
N ASP A 135 5.55 0.47 2.89
CA ASP A 135 4.13 0.33 3.18
C ASP A 135 3.76 -1.16 3.35
N LYS A 136 2.81 -1.44 4.24
CA LYS A 136 2.38 -2.83 4.53
C LYS A 136 1.85 -3.60 3.31
N LEU A 137 1.38 -2.89 2.30
CA LEU A 137 0.89 -3.47 1.05
C LEU A 137 2.03 -3.78 0.07
N GLN A 138 3.22 -3.25 0.29
CA GLN A 138 4.37 -3.53 -0.56
C GLN A 138 5.02 -4.84 -0.15
N THR A 139 5.22 -5.71 -1.12
CA THR A 139 5.90 -6.99 -0.91
C THR A 139 7.14 -7.09 -1.78
N ILE A 140 8.14 -7.80 -1.28
CA ILE A 140 9.32 -8.20 -2.03
C ILE A 140 9.54 -9.70 -1.88
N THR A 141 10.05 -10.32 -2.93
CA THR A 141 10.51 -11.71 -2.89
C THR A 141 12.03 -11.74 -2.80
N MET A 142 12.54 -12.32 -1.73
CA MET A 142 13.97 -12.52 -1.50
C MET A 142 14.34 -13.96 -1.84
N LYS A 143 15.30 -14.15 -2.76
CA LYS A 143 15.90 -15.47 -3.01
C LYS A 143 17.09 -15.64 -2.07
N LEU A 144 16.96 -16.55 -1.12
CA LEU A 144 18.03 -16.85 -0.18
C LEU A 144 19.12 -17.71 -0.85
N PRO A 145 20.41 -17.46 -0.55
CA PRO A 145 21.48 -18.37 -0.88
C PRO A 145 21.31 -19.77 -0.27
N SER A 146 21.98 -20.75 -0.86
CA SER A 146 21.95 -22.13 -0.36
C SER A 146 22.42 -22.18 1.11
N GLY A 147 21.69 -22.90 1.94
CA GLY A 147 21.99 -23.05 3.37
C GLY A 147 21.45 -21.93 4.26
N GLU A 148 21.00 -20.83 3.70
CA GLU A 148 20.52 -19.67 4.47
C GLU A 148 19.03 -19.71 4.69
N LYS A 149 18.60 -19.25 5.86
CA LYS A 149 17.19 -19.18 6.28
C LYS A 149 16.82 -17.76 6.71
N LEU A 150 15.59 -17.38 6.44
CA LEU A 150 14.98 -16.18 6.98
C LEU A 150 14.09 -16.55 8.16
N HIS A 151 14.28 -15.89 9.26
CA HIS A 151 13.46 -15.99 10.46
C HIS A 151 12.59 -14.73 10.56
N ASN A 152 11.32 -14.88 10.24
CA ASN A 152 10.36 -13.78 10.31
C ASN A 152 9.88 -13.58 11.74
N LEU A 153 10.35 -12.53 12.39
CA LEU A 153 10.00 -12.19 13.77
C LEU A 153 8.58 -11.62 13.90
N SER A 154 8.01 -11.10 12.82
CA SER A 154 6.64 -10.57 12.83
C SER A 154 5.59 -11.69 12.85
N THR A 155 5.91 -12.87 12.29
CA THR A 155 5.00 -14.02 12.22
C THR A 155 5.49 -15.23 13.03
N GLY A 156 6.71 -15.21 13.53
CA GLY A 156 7.34 -16.35 14.22
C GLY A 156 7.72 -17.52 13.30
N THR A 157 7.72 -17.31 11.98
CA THR A 157 7.98 -18.39 10.99
C THR A 157 9.43 -18.38 10.53
N THR A 158 9.94 -19.57 10.15
CA THR A 158 11.28 -19.75 9.58
C THR A 158 11.17 -20.39 8.22
N SER A 159 11.88 -19.84 7.23
CA SER A 159 11.90 -20.38 5.89
C SER A 159 12.70 -21.69 5.78
N LYS A 160 12.50 -22.43 4.69
CA LYS A 160 13.46 -23.47 4.27
C LYS A 160 14.76 -22.80 3.81
N ALA A 161 15.88 -23.51 3.96
CA ALA A 161 17.17 -23.05 3.49
C ALA A 161 17.17 -22.86 1.98
N GLY A 162 17.73 -21.76 1.49
CA GLY A 162 17.80 -21.45 0.05
C GLY A 162 16.44 -21.15 -0.60
N ALA A 163 15.39 -20.94 0.15
CA ALA A 163 14.05 -20.67 -0.38
C ALA A 163 13.93 -19.27 -1.00
N SER A 164 12.91 -19.10 -1.85
CA SER A 164 12.37 -17.78 -2.14
C SER A 164 11.34 -17.42 -1.07
N VAL A 165 11.49 -16.26 -0.43
CA VAL A 165 10.66 -15.81 0.68
C VAL A 165 10.04 -14.48 0.33
N GLU A 166 8.73 -14.38 0.45
CA GLU A 166 8.02 -13.11 0.33
C GLU A 166 7.91 -12.45 1.71
N ILE A 167 8.23 -11.16 1.77
CA ILE A 167 8.03 -10.32 2.97
C ILE A 167 7.31 -9.05 2.57
N CYS A 168 6.47 -8.54 3.47
CA CYS A 168 5.75 -7.28 3.29
C CYS A 168 6.38 -6.15 4.12
N GLY A 169 6.03 -4.92 3.79
CA GLY A 169 6.48 -3.74 4.52
C GLY A 169 6.19 -3.85 6.02
N GLY A 170 7.13 -3.43 6.83
CA GLY A 170 7.09 -3.57 8.29
C GLY A 170 7.56 -4.93 8.81
N THR A 171 7.86 -5.92 7.96
CA THR A 171 8.35 -7.22 8.41
C THR A 171 9.71 -7.05 9.09
N LYS A 172 9.81 -7.54 10.32
CA LYS A 172 11.05 -7.66 11.08
C LYS A 172 11.57 -9.10 10.99
N PHE A 173 12.82 -9.29 10.62
CA PHE A 173 13.42 -10.60 10.40
C PHE A 173 14.92 -10.59 10.67
N TYR A 174 15.51 -11.77 10.75
CA TYR A 174 16.95 -11.98 10.65
C TYR A 174 17.25 -13.15 9.72
N LEU A 175 18.50 -13.20 9.27
CA LEU A 175 19.00 -14.27 8.42
C LEU A 175 19.97 -15.14 9.22
N SER A 176 19.96 -16.44 8.98
CA SER A 176 20.90 -17.37 9.61
C SER A 176 21.48 -18.36 8.61
N ALA A 177 22.70 -18.82 8.88
CA ALA A 177 23.38 -19.87 8.13
C ALA A 177 24.19 -20.78 9.07
N PRO A 178 24.49 -22.04 8.67
CA PRO A 178 25.41 -22.89 9.41
C PRO A 178 26.81 -22.28 9.51
N LEU A 179 27.54 -22.54 10.57
CA LEU A 179 28.93 -22.09 10.72
C LEU A 179 29.88 -22.68 9.65
N THR A 180 29.53 -23.81 9.06
CA THR A 180 30.29 -24.43 7.96
C THR A 180 30.26 -23.61 6.66
N GLN A 181 29.44 -22.60 6.58
CA GLN A 181 29.38 -21.66 5.46
C GLN A 181 30.16 -20.37 5.71
N VAL A 182 31.05 -20.36 6.68
CA VAL A 182 31.98 -19.24 6.87
C VAL A 182 32.92 -19.19 5.69
N SER A 183 32.80 -18.16 4.85
CA SER A 183 33.85 -17.80 3.90
C SER A 183 34.61 -16.60 4.45
N ASP A 184 35.91 -16.57 4.23
CA ASP A 184 36.77 -15.42 4.59
C ASP A 184 36.43 -14.17 3.79
N VAL A 185 35.55 -14.29 2.81
CA VAL A 185 35.03 -13.20 1.99
C VAL A 185 33.65 -12.84 2.52
N ALA A 186 33.48 -11.59 2.94
CA ALA A 186 32.17 -11.05 3.30
C ALA A 186 31.19 -11.37 2.18
N GLN A 187 30.19 -12.19 2.45
CA GLN A 187 29.14 -12.48 1.49
C GLN A 187 28.31 -11.21 1.32
N SER A 188 28.49 -10.55 0.20
CA SER A 188 27.65 -9.44 -0.18
C SER A 188 26.24 -9.96 -0.47
N TRP A 189 25.29 -9.64 0.40
CA TRP A 189 23.85 -9.85 0.20
C TRP A 189 23.26 -8.89 -0.84
N SER A 190 24.07 -8.25 -1.62
CA SER A 190 23.62 -7.54 -2.80
C SER A 190 23.09 -8.52 -3.86
N SER A 191 22.29 -9.49 -3.44
CA SER A 191 21.37 -10.11 -4.36
C SER A 191 20.51 -8.95 -4.85
N THR A 192 20.73 -8.56 -6.08
CA THR A 192 19.85 -7.66 -6.80
C THR A 192 18.45 -8.21 -6.58
N MET A 193 17.67 -7.56 -5.71
CA MET A 193 16.28 -7.94 -5.51
C MET A 193 15.56 -7.64 -6.81
N LYS A 194 15.60 -8.58 -7.74
CA LYS A 194 14.78 -8.57 -8.96
C LYS A 194 13.39 -9.04 -8.59
N GLY A 195 12.73 -8.29 -7.74
CA GLY A 195 11.28 -8.32 -7.64
C GLY A 195 10.75 -7.27 -8.60
N SER A 196 9.63 -7.51 -9.24
CA SER A 196 8.88 -6.46 -9.89
C SER A 196 8.31 -5.55 -8.81
N ILE A 197 9.10 -4.59 -8.38
CA ILE A 197 8.61 -3.51 -7.52
C ILE A 197 7.74 -2.65 -8.42
N THR A 198 6.44 -2.74 -8.25
CA THR A 198 5.55 -1.72 -8.82
C THR A 198 5.79 -0.46 -8.02
N LYS A 199 6.64 0.43 -8.53
CA LYS A 199 6.95 1.72 -7.91
C LYS A 199 5.78 2.71 -8.03
N ASP A 200 4.76 2.37 -8.79
CA ASP A 200 3.66 3.26 -9.10
C ASP A 200 2.46 2.95 -8.21
N TYR A 201 1.91 3.97 -7.56
CA TYR A 201 0.56 3.91 -7.04
C TYR A 201 -0.40 3.91 -8.24
N SER A 202 -1.02 2.77 -8.47
CA SER A 202 -2.02 2.60 -9.51
C SER A 202 -3.40 2.50 -8.89
N ALA A 203 -4.40 3.10 -9.54
CA ALA A 203 -5.78 2.84 -9.18
C ALA A 203 -6.19 1.45 -9.70
N TYR A 204 -6.86 0.69 -8.88
CA TYR A 204 -7.46 -0.59 -9.23
C TYR A 204 -8.95 -0.50 -9.05
N LYS A 205 -9.67 -1.15 -9.97
CA LYS A 205 -11.10 -1.27 -9.94
C LYS A 205 -11.47 -2.71 -9.57
N ILE A 206 -12.37 -2.86 -8.63
CA ILE A 206 -12.98 -4.14 -8.28
C ILE A 206 -14.32 -4.19 -9.01
N THR A 207 -14.43 -5.07 -10.00
CA THR A 207 -15.67 -5.26 -10.74
C THR A 207 -16.57 -6.25 -10.01
N THR A 208 -17.78 -5.81 -9.71
CA THR A 208 -18.70 -6.54 -8.83
C THR A 208 -19.93 -7.11 -9.54
N GLY A 209 -20.21 -6.66 -10.74
CA GLY A 209 -21.36 -7.09 -11.57
C GLY A 209 -22.18 -5.91 -12.09
N SER A 210 -23.19 -6.19 -12.93
CA SER A 210 -23.99 -5.14 -13.59
C SER A 210 -24.87 -4.35 -12.63
N ASP A 211 -25.33 -4.99 -11.54
CA ASP A 211 -26.38 -4.47 -10.66
C ASP A 211 -25.85 -3.87 -9.36
N THR A 212 -24.56 -3.97 -9.10
CA THR A 212 -23.90 -3.44 -7.91
C THR A 212 -22.82 -2.43 -8.29
N GLN A 213 -22.39 -1.61 -7.31
CA GLN A 213 -21.32 -0.64 -7.51
C GLN A 213 -19.97 -1.35 -7.70
N ASP A 214 -19.17 -0.88 -8.64
CA ASP A 214 -17.74 -1.17 -8.64
C ASP A 214 -17.03 -0.37 -7.52
N LEU A 215 -15.89 -0.89 -7.05
CA LEU A 215 -15.07 -0.31 -5.99
C LEU A 215 -13.68 0.11 -6.51
#